data_3d2b0346781c48d1699fac480fac5379
#
_entry.id   3d2b0346781c48d1699fac480fac5379
#
_cell.length_a   1.000
_cell.length_b   1.000
_cell.length_c   1.000
_cell.angle_alpha   90.00
_cell.angle_beta   90.00
_cell.angle_gamma   90.00
#
_symmetry.space_group_name_H-M   'P 1'
#
loop_
_entity.id
_entity.type
_entity.pdbx_description
1 polymer ?
#
loop_
_entity_poly.entity_id
_entity_poly.type
_entity_poly.pdbx_seq_one_letter_code
_entity_poly.pdbx_strand_id
1 'polypeptide(L)'
;MAARRGDTLLFERMPVIASHAAVGGKKEGEGPLAAEFDELFPDNNCGQASWETAEKILQLRAARLCLKKAHATEKQVSLVLAGDLQAQCTASSYALRELHLPFVGLFGACSTMAEALGLGAALCSAGLADGLLATTSSHFCAAERQFRTPLSYGAVRTPTAQWTATAAGCCLLHPAGQGVGIAAATFGRVEDYQIKDINNMGAAMAPAAAATLLRYLHDTGQEPKDFDAIYTGDLGHLGSRLFREILTAEGLVMKNHIDCGSILYDAARQNVKSGGSGPGCCAAVLCGHILPRLERGSYRRVLFIATGALMSQTTFLQKESIPAIAHLVELRGPECTARG
;
A
#
# COMPACT_ATOMS: atom_id res chain seq x y z
N MET A 1 -10.36 22.33 7.84
CA MET A 1 -9.99 21.54 9.05
C MET A 1 -10.43 20.10 8.80
N ALA A 2 -9.86 19.12 9.53
CA ALA A 2 -10.36 17.75 9.47
C ALA A 2 -11.57 17.60 10.41
N ALA A 3 -12.62 16.91 9.94
CA ALA A 3 -13.76 16.53 10.76
C ALA A 3 -13.75 15.00 10.95
N ARG A 4 -14.21 14.51 12.08
CA ARG A 4 -14.36 13.07 12.32
C ARG A 4 -15.83 12.69 12.25
N ARG A 5 -16.13 11.64 11.49
CA ARG A 5 -17.44 10.98 11.46
C ARG A 5 -17.23 9.49 11.63
N GLY A 6 -17.69 8.93 12.75
CA GLY A 6 -17.40 7.54 13.10
C GLY A 6 -15.89 7.25 13.21
N ASP A 7 -15.43 6.30 12.41
CA ASP A 7 -14.02 5.91 12.30
C ASP A 7 -13.28 6.66 11.15
N THR A 8 -14.01 7.53 10.40
CA THR A 8 -13.51 8.22 9.22
C THR A 8 -13.16 9.67 9.52
N LEU A 9 -11.97 10.10 9.08
CA LEU A 9 -11.52 11.48 9.01
C LEU A 9 -11.90 12.06 7.64
N LEU A 10 -12.56 13.21 7.62
CA LEU A 10 -12.94 13.95 6.42
C LEU A 10 -12.10 15.22 6.34
N PHE A 11 -11.45 15.49 5.21
CA PHE A 11 -10.58 16.65 5.02
C PHE A 11 -11.30 17.70 4.17
N GLU A 12 -11.84 18.75 4.82
CA GLU A 12 -12.48 19.90 4.13
C GLU A 12 -11.48 20.61 3.21
N ARG A 13 -10.26 20.85 3.71
CA ARG A 13 -9.11 21.20 2.87
C ARG A 13 -8.35 19.92 2.62
N MET A 14 -8.47 19.42 1.40
CA MET A 14 -7.81 18.19 1.01
C MET A 14 -6.29 18.39 0.92
N PRO A 15 -5.49 17.70 1.73
CA PRO A 15 -4.07 17.57 1.44
C PRO A 15 -3.90 16.89 0.08
N VAL A 16 -2.84 17.23 -0.61
CA VAL A 16 -2.58 16.73 -1.97
C VAL A 16 -1.33 15.87 -2.04
N ILE A 17 -1.38 14.83 -2.85
CA ILE A 17 -0.20 14.11 -3.31
C ILE A 17 0.33 14.90 -4.51
N ALA A 18 1.39 15.67 -4.28
CA ALA A 18 1.99 16.57 -5.25
C ALA A 18 2.97 15.85 -6.20
N SER A 19 3.50 14.73 -5.77
CA SER A 19 4.39 13.87 -6.57
C SER A 19 4.37 12.45 -6.04
N HIS A 20 4.71 11.49 -6.90
CA HIS A 20 4.82 10.09 -6.54
C HIS A 20 5.86 9.40 -7.43
N ALA A 21 6.38 8.26 -6.96
CA ALA A 21 7.27 7.41 -7.74
C ALA A 21 7.10 5.94 -7.38
N ALA A 22 7.23 5.08 -8.39
CA ALA A 22 7.20 3.63 -8.28
C ALA A 22 8.52 3.03 -8.77
N VAL A 23 9.13 2.17 -7.96
CA VAL A 23 10.38 1.45 -8.29
C VAL A 23 10.12 -0.05 -8.12
N GLY A 24 10.57 -0.84 -9.09
CA GLY A 24 10.36 -2.29 -9.07
C GLY A 24 11.62 -3.09 -9.38
N GLY A 25 11.56 -4.39 -9.07
CA GLY A 25 12.58 -5.36 -9.41
C GLY A 25 12.33 -6.04 -10.75
N LYS A 26 13.13 -7.07 -11.02
CA LYS A 26 13.09 -7.81 -12.29
C LYS A 26 11.71 -8.41 -12.57
N LYS A 27 11.11 -9.06 -11.59
CA LYS A 27 9.84 -9.76 -11.79
C LYS A 27 8.67 -8.80 -12.03
N GLU A 28 8.69 -7.65 -11.40
CA GLU A 28 7.74 -6.55 -11.62
C GLU A 28 7.88 -5.97 -13.03
N GLY A 29 9.13 -5.89 -13.53
CA GLY A 29 9.45 -5.49 -14.91
C GLY A 29 9.05 -6.51 -16.00
N GLU A 30 8.69 -7.73 -15.62
CA GLU A 30 8.15 -8.76 -16.51
C GLU A 30 6.60 -8.83 -16.45
N GLY A 31 5.99 -8.04 -15.57
CA GLY A 31 4.54 -8.02 -15.31
C GLY A 31 3.76 -7.08 -16.23
N PRO A 32 2.41 -7.14 -16.16
CA PRO A 32 1.53 -6.31 -16.98
C PRO A 32 1.71 -4.80 -16.79
N LEU A 33 2.18 -4.38 -15.61
CA LEU A 33 2.36 -2.96 -15.27
C LEU A 33 3.82 -2.48 -15.45
N ALA A 34 4.69 -3.25 -16.10
CA ALA A 34 6.11 -2.93 -16.25
C ALA A 34 6.38 -1.50 -16.78
N ALA A 35 5.60 -1.06 -17.78
CA ALA A 35 5.72 0.27 -18.37
C ALA A 35 5.25 1.43 -17.46
N GLU A 36 4.65 1.12 -16.33
CA GLU A 36 4.09 2.10 -15.41
C GLU A 36 5.04 2.39 -14.21
N PHE A 37 6.19 1.73 -14.14
CA PHE A 37 7.24 2.02 -13.17
C PHE A 37 8.16 3.16 -13.62
N ASP A 38 8.56 4.02 -12.69
CA ASP A 38 9.56 5.08 -12.95
C ASP A 38 10.98 4.49 -13.10
N GLU A 39 11.26 3.38 -12.40
CA GLU A 39 12.55 2.68 -12.48
C GLU A 39 12.37 1.19 -12.22
N LEU A 40 13.09 0.36 -12.97
CA LEU A 40 13.12 -1.09 -12.83
C LEU A 40 14.55 -1.59 -12.71
N PHE A 41 14.82 -2.42 -11.71
CA PHE A 41 16.10 -3.08 -11.57
C PHE A 41 16.14 -4.38 -12.37
N PRO A 42 17.25 -4.65 -13.08
CA PRO A 42 17.36 -5.84 -13.94
C PRO A 42 17.59 -7.15 -13.17
N ASP A 43 17.92 -7.06 -11.89
CA ASP A 43 18.19 -8.20 -11.02
C ASP A 43 17.51 -8.03 -9.64
N ASN A 44 17.41 -9.14 -8.90
CA ASN A 44 16.76 -9.14 -7.59
C ASN A 44 17.61 -8.51 -6.47
N ASN A 45 18.91 -8.35 -6.68
CA ASN A 45 19.82 -7.79 -5.67
C ASN A 45 19.92 -6.27 -5.77
N CYS A 46 19.38 -5.67 -6.84
CA CYS A 46 19.45 -4.22 -7.08
C CYS A 46 20.88 -3.66 -6.94
N GLY A 47 21.88 -4.47 -7.39
CA GLY A 47 23.29 -4.14 -7.27
C GLY A 47 23.85 -4.21 -5.84
N GLN A 48 23.16 -4.85 -4.89
CA GLN A 48 23.54 -4.90 -3.48
C GLN A 48 24.02 -6.30 -3.07
N ALA A 49 24.74 -6.37 -1.93
CA ALA A 49 25.30 -7.61 -1.40
C ALA A 49 24.28 -8.48 -0.63
N SER A 50 23.17 -7.89 -0.17
CA SER A 50 22.12 -8.62 0.57
C SER A 50 20.74 -8.15 0.14
N TRP A 51 19.73 -8.97 0.41
CA TRP A 51 18.34 -8.67 0.05
C TRP A 51 17.76 -7.53 0.87
N GLU A 52 18.16 -7.40 2.13
CA GLU A 52 17.75 -6.28 2.99
C GLU A 52 18.30 -4.93 2.48
N THR A 53 19.56 -4.94 2.00
CA THR A 53 20.13 -3.75 1.38
C THR A 53 19.55 -3.49 -0.01
N ALA A 54 19.12 -4.52 -0.74
CA ALA A 54 18.36 -4.35 -1.98
C ALA A 54 17.02 -3.66 -1.74
N GLU A 55 16.26 -4.09 -0.72
CA GLU A 55 15.00 -3.43 -0.36
C GLU A 55 15.22 -1.96 0.08
N LYS A 56 16.26 -1.71 0.89
CA LYS A 56 16.69 -0.36 1.23
C LYS A 56 16.86 0.52 -0.01
N ILE A 57 17.54 0.01 -1.05
CA ILE A 57 17.79 0.76 -2.29
C ILE A 57 16.49 1.04 -3.05
N LEU A 58 15.58 0.09 -3.15
CA LEU A 58 14.26 0.31 -3.77
C LEU A 58 13.54 1.50 -3.13
N GLN A 59 13.46 1.54 -1.80
CA GLN A 59 12.79 2.60 -1.07
C GLN A 59 13.50 3.96 -1.20
N LEU A 60 14.83 3.97 -1.09
CA LEU A 60 15.63 5.18 -1.28
C LEU A 60 15.47 5.76 -2.69
N ARG A 61 15.45 4.91 -3.72
CA ARG A 61 15.24 5.34 -5.11
C ARG A 61 13.84 5.90 -5.31
N ALA A 62 12.81 5.26 -4.77
CA ALA A 62 11.44 5.77 -4.82
C ALA A 62 11.34 7.16 -4.17
N ALA A 63 11.92 7.37 -2.99
CA ALA A 63 11.93 8.66 -2.32
C ALA A 63 12.67 9.74 -3.14
N ARG A 64 13.87 9.44 -3.63
CA ARG A 64 14.66 10.38 -4.46
C ARG A 64 13.98 10.72 -5.80
N LEU A 65 13.36 9.74 -6.46
CA LEU A 65 12.62 9.98 -7.69
C LEU A 65 11.36 10.82 -7.44
N CYS A 66 10.65 10.55 -6.35
CA CYS A 66 9.49 11.34 -5.95
C CYS A 66 9.88 12.81 -5.72
N LEU A 67 10.94 13.09 -4.96
CA LEU A 67 11.46 14.44 -4.76
C LEU A 67 11.94 15.09 -6.07
N LYS A 68 12.66 14.35 -6.91
CA LYS A 68 13.12 14.83 -8.23
C LYS A 68 11.97 15.25 -9.13
N LYS A 69 10.90 14.44 -9.21
CA LYS A 69 9.70 14.75 -10.00
C LYS A 69 8.97 16.00 -9.48
N ALA A 70 9.00 16.22 -8.17
CA ALA A 70 8.46 17.44 -7.53
C ALA A 70 9.37 18.66 -7.67
N HIS A 71 10.57 18.54 -8.23
CA HIS A 71 11.63 19.58 -8.16
C HIS A 71 11.92 20.03 -6.71
N ALA A 72 11.74 19.11 -5.75
CA ALA A 72 11.93 19.36 -4.32
C ALA A 72 13.24 18.76 -3.81
N THR A 73 13.70 19.28 -2.69
CA THR A 73 14.88 18.80 -1.97
C THR A 73 14.48 18.28 -0.59
N GLU A 74 15.38 17.56 0.07
CA GLU A 74 15.17 17.05 1.43
C GLU A 74 14.83 18.16 2.43
N LYS A 75 15.32 19.40 2.22
CA LYS A 75 15.04 20.56 3.10
C LYS A 75 13.56 20.97 3.14
N GLN A 76 12.79 20.55 2.13
CA GLN A 76 11.35 20.85 2.02
C GLN A 76 10.49 19.71 2.59
N VAL A 77 11.11 18.68 3.16
CA VAL A 77 10.42 17.57 3.80
C VAL A 77 10.54 17.70 5.31
N SER A 78 9.42 17.89 5.98
CA SER A 78 9.35 18.02 7.43
C SER A 78 9.32 16.67 8.16
N LEU A 79 8.79 15.62 7.52
CA LEU A 79 8.60 14.30 8.11
C LEU A 79 8.52 13.22 7.05
N VAL A 80 8.97 12.01 7.40
CA VAL A 80 8.76 10.80 6.61
C VAL A 80 7.97 9.79 7.44
N LEU A 81 6.87 9.28 6.89
CA LEU A 81 6.13 8.12 7.38
C LEU A 81 6.48 6.94 6.49
N ALA A 82 7.07 5.90 7.06
CA ALA A 82 7.53 4.77 6.25
C ALA A 82 7.43 3.45 7.00
N GLY A 83 7.37 2.36 6.25
CA GLY A 83 7.44 1.02 6.78
C GLY A 83 7.74 -0.02 5.70
N ASP A 84 8.07 -1.19 6.18
CA ASP A 84 8.40 -2.37 5.41
C ASP A 84 8.02 -3.63 6.21
N LEU A 85 8.34 -4.82 5.69
CA LEU A 85 8.03 -6.09 6.38
C LEU A 85 9.14 -6.57 7.32
N GLN A 86 10.31 -5.92 7.31
CA GLN A 86 11.43 -6.37 8.12
C GLN A 86 11.30 -5.87 9.57
N ALA A 87 11.81 -6.65 10.52
CA ALA A 87 11.79 -6.27 11.93
C ALA A 87 12.46 -4.90 12.12
N GLN A 88 11.87 -4.07 13.00
CA GLN A 88 12.31 -2.69 13.28
C GLN A 88 12.28 -1.74 12.07
N CYS A 89 11.48 -2.01 11.04
CA CYS A 89 11.48 -1.24 9.79
C CYS A 89 12.91 -1.10 9.23
N THR A 90 13.62 -2.21 9.08
CA THR A 90 15.05 -2.20 8.73
C THR A 90 15.30 -1.54 7.38
N ALA A 91 14.54 -1.88 6.34
CA ALA A 91 14.72 -1.27 5.03
C ALA A 91 14.48 0.24 5.08
N SER A 92 13.41 0.67 5.72
CA SER A 92 13.04 2.08 5.88
C SER A 92 14.08 2.88 6.67
N SER A 93 14.49 2.37 7.84
CA SER A 93 15.47 3.08 8.69
C SER A 93 16.83 3.24 7.99
N TYR A 94 17.27 2.20 7.26
CA TYR A 94 18.53 2.25 6.51
C TYR A 94 18.44 3.09 5.23
N ALA A 95 17.28 3.17 4.59
CA ALA A 95 17.06 4.07 3.45
C ALA A 95 17.04 5.54 3.90
N LEU A 96 16.28 5.84 4.96
CA LEU A 96 16.01 7.20 5.38
C LEU A 96 17.18 7.84 6.14
N ARG A 97 18.06 7.06 6.78
CA ARG A 97 19.30 7.62 7.34
C ARG A 97 20.16 8.32 6.29
N GLU A 98 20.07 7.92 5.00
CA GLU A 98 20.81 8.57 3.92
C GLU A 98 20.21 9.89 3.45
N LEU A 99 18.95 10.15 3.80
CA LEU A 99 18.25 11.40 3.52
C LEU A 99 18.33 12.39 4.69
N HIS A 100 18.77 11.94 5.88
CA HIS A 100 18.84 12.72 7.11
C HIS A 100 17.52 13.45 7.46
N LEU A 101 16.38 12.79 7.23
CA LEU A 101 15.05 13.33 7.48
C LEU A 101 14.46 12.79 8.79
N PRO A 102 13.61 13.57 9.49
CA PRO A 102 12.80 13.05 10.59
C PRO A 102 11.94 11.88 10.11
N PHE A 103 11.93 10.78 10.87
CA PHE A 103 11.32 9.52 10.47
C PHE A 103 10.44 8.93 11.56
N VAL A 104 9.25 8.51 11.18
CA VAL A 104 8.34 7.70 12.00
C VAL A 104 8.09 6.38 11.28
N GLY A 105 8.50 5.28 11.92
CA GLY A 105 8.27 3.92 11.44
C GLY A 105 6.84 3.47 11.73
N LEU A 106 6.18 2.89 10.72
CA LEU A 106 4.83 2.34 10.78
C LEU A 106 4.87 0.82 10.64
N PHE A 107 4.04 0.12 11.42
CA PHE A 107 4.03 -1.33 11.50
C PHE A 107 2.71 -1.96 11.05
N GLY A 108 2.05 -1.39 10.05
CA GLY A 108 0.80 -1.89 9.47
C GLY A 108 0.96 -3.08 8.52
N ALA A 109 2.13 -3.73 8.47
CA ALA A 109 2.46 -4.75 7.47
C ALA A 109 2.18 -4.23 6.05
N CYS A 110 1.43 -4.99 5.21
CA CYS A 110 1.10 -4.55 3.85
C CYS A 110 0.13 -3.36 3.81
N SER A 111 -0.57 -3.00 4.90
CA SER A 111 -1.49 -1.84 4.96
C SER A 111 -0.79 -0.49 5.15
N THR A 112 0.51 -0.50 5.41
CA THR A 112 1.30 0.67 5.82
C THR A 112 1.21 1.85 4.83
N MET A 113 1.03 1.61 3.52
CA MET A 113 0.94 2.73 2.56
C MET A 113 -0.33 3.58 2.76
N ALA A 114 -1.50 2.95 2.97
CA ALA A 114 -2.73 3.70 3.27
C ALA A 114 -2.69 4.32 4.68
N GLU A 115 -2.07 3.63 5.64
CA GLU A 115 -1.80 4.17 6.99
C GLU A 115 -0.97 5.45 6.90
N ALA A 116 0.16 5.42 6.18
CA ALA A 116 1.04 6.57 5.98
C ALA A 116 0.35 7.73 5.27
N LEU A 117 -0.46 7.46 4.24
CA LEU A 117 -1.23 8.49 3.53
C LEU A 117 -2.29 9.11 4.43
N GLY A 118 -3.04 8.30 5.18
CA GLY A 118 -4.08 8.78 6.09
C GLY A 118 -3.52 9.63 7.24
N LEU A 119 -2.45 9.16 7.90
CA LEU A 119 -1.74 9.92 8.94
C LEU A 119 -1.09 11.19 8.37
N GLY A 120 -0.43 11.08 7.21
CA GLY A 120 0.18 12.21 6.54
C GLY A 120 -0.84 13.28 6.17
N ALA A 121 -1.99 12.87 5.64
CA ALA A 121 -3.08 13.80 5.33
C ALA A 121 -3.62 14.50 6.59
N ALA A 122 -3.76 13.77 7.70
CA ALA A 122 -4.18 14.36 8.98
C ALA A 122 -3.17 15.39 9.49
N LEU A 123 -1.85 15.09 9.45
CA LEU A 123 -0.80 16.01 9.85
C LEU A 123 -0.74 17.26 8.96
N CYS A 124 -0.83 17.10 7.64
CA CYS A 124 -0.87 18.21 6.69
C CYS A 124 -2.13 19.08 6.90
N SER A 125 -3.31 18.45 7.06
CA SER A 125 -4.57 19.17 7.31
C SER A 125 -4.58 19.95 8.63
N ALA A 126 -3.83 19.47 9.63
CA ALA A 126 -3.65 20.14 10.92
C ALA A 126 -2.57 21.24 10.89
N GLY A 127 -1.86 21.42 9.78
CA GLY A 127 -0.74 22.38 9.66
C GLY A 127 0.52 21.96 10.44
N LEU A 128 0.67 20.67 10.72
CA LEU A 128 1.82 20.12 11.46
C LEU A 128 2.93 19.59 10.52
N ALA A 129 2.65 19.51 9.22
CA ALA A 129 3.63 19.15 8.20
C ALA A 129 3.33 19.92 6.90
N ASP A 130 4.35 20.56 6.32
CA ASP A 130 4.24 21.30 5.05
C ASP A 130 4.67 20.45 3.84
N GLY A 131 5.58 19.51 4.04
CA GLY A 131 6.01 18.50 3.08
C GLY A 131 6.23 17.18 3.83
N LEU A 132 5.55 16.11 3.41
CA LEU A 132 5.62 14.83 4.07
C LEU A 132 5.80 13.71 3.03
N LEU A 133 6.80 12.85 3.23
CA LEU A 133 6.94 11.65 2.42
C LEU A 133 6.21 10.49 3.09
N ALA A 134 5.35 9.82 2.33
CA ALA A 134 4.76 8.51 2.65
C ALA A 134 5.39 7.47 1.73
N THR A 135 6.13 6.51 2.28
CA THR A 135 6.87 5.53 1.46
C THR A 135 6.89 4.15 2.09
N THR A 136 6.67 3.13 1.28
CA THR A 136 6.76 1.73 1.72
C THR A 136 7.45 0.87 0.67
N SER A 137 8.07 -0.21 1.14
CA SER A 137 8.78 -1.17 0.30
C SER A 137 8.54 -2.59 0.77
N SER A 138 8.83 -3.53 -0.10
CA SER A 138 9.02 -4.94 0.23
C SER A 138 10.01 -5.57 -0.74
N HIS A 139 10.60 -6.69 -0.33
CA HIS A 139 11.50 -7.48 -1.15
C HIS A 139 11.21 -8.96 -0.94
N PHE A 140 10.97 -9.71 -2.03
CA PHE A 140 10.59 -11.11 -1.95
C PHE A 140 11.53 -11.95 -1.06
N CYS A 141 12.83 -11.91 -1.34
CA CYS A 141 13.79 -12.76 -0.62
C CYS A 141 13.96 -12.34 0.85
N ALA A 142 13.91 -11.05 1.16
CA ALA A 142 13.99 -10.55 2.54
C ALA A 142 12.75 -10.99 3.35
N ALA A 143 11.55 -10.87 2.77
CA ALA A 143 10.31 -11.34 3.38
C ALA A 143 10.27 -12.86 3.56
N GLU A 144 10.67 -13.63 2.54
CA GLU A 144 10.72 -15.11 2.64
C GLU A 144 11.68 -15.53 3.75
N ARG A 145 12.85 -14.89 3.87
CA ARG A 145 13.81 -15.18 4.95
C ARG A 145 13.25 -14.89 6.34
N GLN A 146 12.46 -13.84 6.47
CA GLN A 146 11.89 -13.48 7.76
C GLN A 146 10.69 -14.33 8.16
N PHE A 147 9.82 -14.71 7.22
CA PHE A 147 8.54 -15.32 7.53
C PHE A 147 8.46 -16.82 7.21
N ARG A 148 9.28 -17.32 6.31
CA ARG A 148 9.28 -18.74 5.94
C ARG A 148 10.32 -19.54 6.73
N THR A 149 9.87 -20.47 7.55
CA THR A 149 10.73 -21.32 8.35
C THR A 149 10.35 -22.80 8.18
N PRO A 150 11.27 -23.69 7.91
CA PRO A 150 12.69 -23.44 7.56
C PRO A 150 12.84 -22.95 6.11
N LEU A 151 13.70 -21.96 5.90
CA LEU A 151 13.92 -21.35 4.58
C LEU A 151 14.52 -22.34 3.56
N SER A 152 15.33 -23.27 4.03
CA SER A 152 15.95 -24.30 3.19
C SER A 152 14.98 -25.35 2.65
N TYR A 153 13.74 -25.39 3.16
CA TYR A 153 12.72 -26.28 2.68
C TYR A 153 12.07 -25.72 1.40
N GLY A 154 12.62 -26.07 0.26
CA GLY A 154 12.19 -25.64 -1.08
C GLY A 154 10.85 -26.20 -1.52
N ALA A 155 9.80 -26.05 -0.70
CA ALA A 155 8.45 -26.56 -1.02
C ALA A 155 7.82 -25.84 -2.20
N VAL A 156 7.01 -26.57 -2.95
CA VAL A 156 6.13 -25.98 -3.97
C VAL A 156 5.12 -25.06 -3.28
N ARG A 157 5.01 -23.83 -3.77
CA ARG A 157 4.05 -22.85 -3.24
C ARG A 157 2.62 -23.34 -3.47
N THR A 158 1.78 -23.19 -2.45
CA THR A 158 0.36 -23.55 -2.55
C THR A 158 -0.39 -22.62 -3.55
N PRO A 159 -1.52 -23.06 -4.11
CA PRO A 159 -2.33 -22.20 -5.00
C PRO A 159 -2.82 -20.91 -4.33
N THR A 160 -2.95 -20.89 -3.01
CA THR A 160 -3.41 -19.75 -2.20
C THR A 160 -2.29 -18.76 -1.88
N ALA A 161 -1.01 -19.18 -1.98
CA ALA A 161 0.14 -18.36 -1.66
C ALA A 161 0.27 -17.15 -2.59
N GLN A 162 0.73 -16.04 -2.04
CA GLN A 162 1.01 -14.82 -2.78
C GLN A 162 2.52 -14.62 -2.92
N TRP A 163 2.92 -13.78 -3.88
CA TRP A 163 4.30 -13.41 -4.13
C TRP A 163 4.57 -12.03 -3.55
N THR A 164 5.45 -11.90 -2.57
CA THR A 164 5.85 -10.60 -2.06
C THR A 164 6.54 -9.80 -3.16
N ALA A 165 6.04 -8.63 -3.49
CA ALA A 165 6.62 -7.77 -4.50
C ALA A 165 8.00 -7.26 -4.08
N THR A 166 8.92 -7.21 -5.04
CA THR A 166 10.22 -6.55 -4.90
C THR A 166 10.07 -5.14 -5.46
N ALA A 167 9.46 -4.27 -4.67
CA ALA A 167 9.07 -2.94 -5.13
C ALA A 167 9.01 -1.93 -3.98
N ALA A 168 8.96 -0.66 -4.34
CA ALA A 168 8.70 0.46 -3.45
C ALA A 168 7.84 1.52 -4.13
N GLY A 169 7.07 2.24 -3.33
CA GLY A 169 6.37 3.45 -3.75
C GLY A 169 6.58 4.59 -2.76
N CYS A 170 6.59 5.81 -3.27
CA CYS A 170 6.71 7.02 -2.47
C CYS A 170 5.75 8.10 -2.97
N CYS A 171 5.09 8.79 -2.04
CA CYS A 171 4.24 9.96 -2.29
C CYS A 171 4.76 11.16 -1.50
N LEU A 172 4.80 12.33 -2.11
CA LEU A 172 5.04 13.61 -1.44
C LEU A 172 3.71 14.31 -1.20
N LEU A 173 3.37 14.54 0.05
CA LEU A 173 2.14 15.20 0.48
C LEU A 173 2.40 16.65 0.85
N HIS A 174 1.46 17.53 0.47
CA HIS A 174 1.39 18.92 0.91
C HIS A 174 0.01 19.27 1.48
N PRO A 175 -0.10 20.26 2.37
CA PRO A 175 -1.40 20.72 2.91
C PRO A 175 -2.38 21.22 1.84
N ALA A 176 -1.86 21.73 0.72
CA ALA A 176 -2.62 22.24 -0.42
C ALA A 176 -1.71 22.34 -1.65
N GLY A 177 -2.28 22.53 -2.81
CA GLY A 177 -1.55 22.70 -4.06
C GLY A 177 -2.18 21.94 -5.23
N GLN A 178 -1.37 21.71 -6.26
CA GLN A 178 -1.75 20.85 -7.38
C GLN A 178 -1.40 19.40 -7.08
N GLY A 179 -2.24 18.46 -7.50
CA GLY A 179 -2.02 17.03 -7.33
C GLY A 179 -3.31 16.27 -7.04
N VAL A 180 -3.18 15.01 -6.67
CA VAL A 180 -4.30 14.17 -6.28
C VAL A 180 -4.68 14.47 -4.83
N GLY A 181 -5.93 14.88 -4.59
CA GLY A 181 -6.42 15.20 -3.26
C GLY A 181 -6.71 13.94 -2.43
N ILE A 182 -6.41 13.99 -1.13
CA ILE A 182 -6.86 13.00 -0.16
C ILE A 182 -8.08 13.60 0.56
N ALA A 183 -9.28 13.07 0.25
CA ALA A 183 -10.54 13.63 0.75
C ALA A 183 -10.96 13.04 2.09
N ALA A 184 -10.60 11.79 2.34
CA ALA A 184 -10.92 11.09 3.59
C ALA A 184 -9.91 10.00 3.90
N ALA A 185 -9.85 9.61 5.17
CA ALA A 185 -9.10 8.44 5.64
C ALA A 185 -9.91 7.69 6.71
N THR A 186 -10.01 6.36 6.59
CA THR A 186 -10.58 5.47 7.62
C THR A 186 -9.50 4.55 8.14
N PHE A 187 -9.20 4.67 9.43
CA PHE A 187 -8.30 3.73 10.09
C PHE A 187 -9.10 2.51 10.52
N GLY A 188 -8.70 1.35 10.01
CA GLY A 188 -9.36 0.10 10.29
C GLY A 188 -9.12 -0.40 11.71
N ARG A 189 -9.90 -1.39 12.09
CA ARG A 189 -9.75 -2.14 13.35
C ARG A 189 -9.07 -3.47 13.05
N VAL A 190 -8.41 -4.02 14.06
CA VAL A 190 -7.87 -5.37 13.96
C VAL A 190 -9.04 -6.36 13.95
N GLU A 191 -9.09 -7.18 12.92
CA GLU A 191 -10.07 -8.25 12.74
C GLU A 191 -9.34 -9.60 12.80
N ASP A 192 -9.91 -10.59 13.50
CA ASP A 192 -9.34 -11.92 13.60
C ASP A 192 -10.39 -13.00 13.37
N TYR A 193 -10.30 -13.63 12.22
CA TYR A 193 -11.20 -14.72 11.80
C TYR A 193 -10.58 -16.11 12.02
N GLN A 194 -9.60 -16.20 12.93
CA GLN A 194 -8.95 -17.45 13.36
C GLN A 194 -8.24 -18.20 12.23
N ILE A 195 -7.83 -17.49 11.18
CA ILE A 195 -7.01 -18.06 10.09
C ILE A 195 -5.59 -18.27 10.63
N LYS A 196 -5.04 -19.48 10.41
CA LYS A 196 -3.70 -19.87 10.86
C LYS A 196 -2.76 -20.25 9.71
N ASP A 197 -3.29 -20.38 8.50
CA ASP A 197 -2.50 -20.76 7.32
C ASP A 197 -1.78 -19.55 6.72
N ILE A 198 -0.47 -19.48 6.96
CA ILE A 198 0.40 -18.44 6.41
C ILE A 198 0.47 -18.44 4.86
N ASN A 199 0.07 -19.51 4.22
CA ASN A 199 -0.01 -19.58 2.76
C ASN A 199 -1.36 -19.06 2.23
N ASN A 200 -2.23 -18.53 3.08
CA ASN A 200 -3.55 -18.02 2.72
C ASN A 200 -3.83 -16.65 3.36
N MET A 201 -2.91 -15.70 3.16
CA MET A 201 -3.03 -14.35 3.70
C MET A 201 -4.26 -13.61 3.18
N GLY A 202 -4.68 -13.87 1.93
CA GLY A 202 -5.89 -13.28 1.35
C GLY A 202 -7.15 -13.61 2.15
N ALA A 203 -7.26 -14.84 2.71
CA ALA A 203 -8.38 -15.19 3.57
C ALA A 203 -8.35 -14.48 4.93
N ALA A 204 -7.17 -14.22 5.48
CA ALA A 204 -7.03 -13.45 6.72
C ALA A 204 -7.37 -11.97 6.52
N MET A 205 -6.95 -11.37 5.39
CA MET A 205 -7.07 -9.93 5.14
C MET A 205 -8.43 -9.50 4.57
N ALA A 206 -9.12 -10.36 3.81
CA ALA A 206 -10.37 -10.01 3.15
C ALA A 206 -11.46 -9.49 4.10
N PRO A 207 -11.69 -10.08 5.30
CA PRO A 207 -12.65 -9.57 6.25
C PRO A 207 -12.31 -8.18 6.78
N ALA A 208 -11.03 -7.90 7.06
CA ALA A 208 -10.59 -6.58 7.52
C ALA A 208 -10.82 -5.50 6.46
N ALA A 209 -10.54 -5.82 5.19
CA ALA A 209 -10.83 -4.92 4.08
C ALA A 209 -12.33 -4.63 3.94
N ALA A 210 -13.17 -5.67 4.02
CA ALA A 210 -14.63 -5.54 3.94
C ALA A 210 -15.17 -4.70 5.09
N ALA A 211 -14.76 -4.99 6.33
CA ALA A 211 -15.17 -4.24 7.51
C ALA A 211 -14.78 -2.75 7.43
N THR A 212 -13.59 -2.45 6.93
CA THR A 212 -13.12 -1.06 6.78
C THR A 212 -13.90 -0.31 5.69
N LEU A 213 -14.18 -0.96 4.55
CA LEU A 213 -15.02 -0.37 3.50
C LEU A 213 -16.44 -0.11 4.00
N LEU A 214 -17.07 -1.08 4.68
CA LEU A 214 -18.41 -0.92 5.25
C LEU A 214 -18.51 0.26 6.22
N ARG A 215 -17.52 0.41 7.10
CA ARG A 215 -17.44 1.57 8.02
C ARG A 215 -17.33 2.89 7.26
N TYR A 216 -16.43 2.96 6.27
CA TYR A 216 -16.30 4.15 5.43
C TYR A 216 -17.61 4.52 4.73
N LEU A 217 -18.28 3.56 4.08
CA LEU A 217 -19.55 3.79 3.39
C LEU A 217 -20.65 4.24 4.35
N HIS A 218 -20.76 3.60 5.52
CA HIS A 218 -21.68 4.00 6.59
C HIS A 218 -21.39 5.43 7.09
N ASP A 219 -20.14 5.73 7.39
CA ASP A 219 -19.72 7.02 7.96
C ASP A 219 -19.96 8.18 6.97
N THR A 220 -19.77 7.92 5.68
CA THR A 220 -19.87 8.95 4.64
C THR A 220 -21.25 9.03 3.99
N GLY A 221 -22.06 7.98 4.10
CA GLY A 221 -23.34 7.85 3.40
C GLY A 221 -23.17 7.63 1.89
N GLN A 222 -21.99 7.18 1.45
CA GLN A 222 -21.68 6.94 0.05
C GLN A 222 -21.90 5.46 -0.31
N GLU A 223 -22.01 5.19 -1.62
CA GLU A 223 -22.19 3.85 -2.17
C GLU A 223 -21.01 3.48 -3.08
N PRO A 224 -20.73 2.18 -3.31
CA PRO A 224 -19.63 1.75 -4.20
C PRO A 224 -19.68 2.36 -5.60
N LYS A 225 -20.87 2.63 -6.13
CA LYS A 225 -21.08 3.24 -7.46
C LYS A 225 -20.61 4.70 -7.58
N ASP A 226 -20.38 5.37 -6.44
CA ASP A 226 -19.94 6.77 -6.41
C ASP A 226 -18.44 6.90 -6.74
N PHE A 227 -17.74 5.77 -6.89
CA PHE A 227 -16.32 5.70 -7.20
C PHE A 227 -16.08 5.05 -8.56
N ASP A 228 -15.09 5.57 -9.30
CA ASP A 228 -14.67 5.00 -10.58
C ASP A 228 -14.00 3.63 -10.36
N ALA A 229 -13.25 3.49 -9.27
CA ALA A 229 -12.65 2.22 -8.86
C ALA A 229 -12.47 2.14 -7.34
N ILE A 230 -12.50 0.92 -6.81
CA ILE A 230 -12.18 0.57 -5.42
C ILE A 230 -11.04 -0.43 -5.47
N TYR A 231 -9.85 0.02 -5.07
CA TYR A 231 -8.64 -0.80 -5.06
C TYR A 231 -8.40 -1.39 -3.68
N THR A 232 -8.16 -2.70 -3.63
CA THR A 232 -7.55 -3.37 -2.46
C THR A 232 -6.06 -3.58 -2.69
N GLY A 233 -5.28 -3.61 -1.60
CA GLY A 233 -3.82 -3.59 -1.66
C GLY A 233 -3.19 -4.88 -2.18
N ASP A 234 -3.50 -5.99 -1.54
CA ASP A 234 -2.84 -7.25 -1.83
C ASP A 234 -3.64 -8.48 -1.34
N LEU A 235 -4.95 -8.46 -1.56
CA LEU A 235 -5.80 -9.62 -1.28
C LEU A 235 -5.48 -10.80 -2.21
N GLY A 236 -4.96 -10.53 -3.40
CA GLY A 236 -4.75 -11.50 -4.45
C GLY A 236 -6.07 -12.06 -5.01
N HIS A 237 -5.98 -13.03 -5.90
CA HIS A 237 -7.18 -13.58 -6.56
C HIS A 237 -8.18 -14.23 -5.59
N LEU A 238 -7.67 -15.02 -4.62
CA LEU A 238 -8.54 -15.68 -3.64
C LEU A 238 -9.15 -14.68 -2.67
N GLY A 239 -8.34 -13.82 -2.04
CA GLY A 239 -8.83 -12.81 -1.09
C GLY A 239 -9.79 -11.82 -1.72
N SER A 240 -9.57 -11.42 -2.99
CA SER A 240 -10.48 -10.57 -3.76
C SER A 240 -11.85 -11.24 -3.99
N ARG A 241 -11.87 -12.55 -4.21
CA ARG A 241 -13.13 -13.29 -4.30
C ARG A 241 -13.86 -13.28 -2.97
N LEU A 242 -13.17 -13.63 -1.88
CA LEU A 242 -13.73 -13.65 -0.53
C LEU A 242 -14.25 -12.26 -0.12
N PHE A 243 -13.49 -11.20 -0.40
CA PHE A 243 -13.90 -9.82 -0.15
C PHE A 243 -15.25 -9.49 -0.83
N ARG A 244 -15.40 -9.84 -2.12
CA ARG A 244 -16.68 -9.63 -2.83
C ARG A 244 -17.81 -10.49 -2.29
N GLU A 245 -17.53 -11.73 -1.89
CA GLU A 245 -18.53 -12.64 -1.29
C GLU A 245 -19.03 -12.09 0.05
N ILE A 246 -18.13 -11.59 0.91
CA ILE A 246 -18.47 -10.96 2.20
C ILE A 246 -19.37 -9.74 1.95
N LEU A 247 -18.99 -8.83 1.04
CA LEU A 247 -19.78 -7.65 0.73
C LEU A 247 -21.13 -7.98 0.08
N THR A 248 -21.19 -9.03 -0.72
CA THR A 248 -22.46 -9.50 -1.29
C THR A 248 -23.40 -10.00 -0.19
N ALA A 249 -22.89 -10.67 0.83
CA ALA A 249 -23.70 -11.10 1.99
C ALA A 249 -24.25 -9.89 2.79
N GLU A 250 -23.52 -8.76 2.77
CA GLU A 250 -23.97 -7.47 3.34
C GLU A 250 -24.84 -6.64 2.38
N GLY A 251 -25.27 -7.21 1.24
CA GLY A 251 -26.14 -6.57 0.27
C GLY A 251 -25.42 -5.64 -0.72
N LEU A 252 -24.09 -5.62 -0.77
CA LEU A 252 -23.31 -4.76 -1.65
C LEU A 252 -22.73 -5.54 -2.84
N VAL A 253 -23.00 -5.09 -4.06
CA VAL A 253 -22.46 -5.67 -5.29
C VAL A 253 -21.29 -4.81 -5.79
N MET A 254 -20.10 -5.38 -5.79
CA MET A 254 -18.85 -4.70 -6.18
C MET A 254 -18.53 -4.92 -7.66
N LYS A 255 -18.90 -3.97 -8.53
CA LYS A 255 -18.63 -4.02 -9.98
C LYS A 255 -17.30 -3.39 -10.38
N ASN A 256 -16.78 -2.47 -9.56
CA ASN A 256 -15.61 -1.64 -9.81
C ASN A 256 -14.43 -1.96 -8.87
N HIS A 257 -14.43 -3.16 -8.28
CA HIS A 257 -13.34 -3.62 -7.42
C HIS A 257 -12.19 -4.18 -8.25
N ILE A 258 -10.98 -3.74 -7.91
CA ILE A 258 -9.70 -4.17 -8.47
C ILE A 258 -8.74 -4.44 -7.30
N ASP A 259 -7.90 -5.45 -7.41
CA ASP A 259 -6.88 -5.75 -6.38
C ASP A 259 -5.49 -5.54 -6.95
N CYS A 260 -4.65 -4.76 -6.26
CA CYS A 260 -3.29 -4.43 -6.71
C CYS A 260 -2.44 -5.69 -6.88
N GLY A 261 -2.54 -6.65 -5.96
CA GLY A 261 -1.82 -7.91 -6.05
C GLY A 261 -2.28 -8.77 -7.25
N SER A 262 -3.54 -8.66 -7.65
CA SER A 262 -4.08 -9.40 -8.78
C SER A 262 -3.64 -8.84 -10.14
N ILE A 263 -3.34 -7.54 -10.23
CA ILE A 263 -2.99 -6.87 -11.50
C ILE A 263 -1.48 -6.64 -11.70
N LEU A 264 -0.69 -6.69 -10.64
CA LEU A 264 0.77 -6.44 -10.71
C LEU A 264 1.49 -7.51 -11.52
N TYR A 265 1.02 -8.76 -11.47
CA TYR A 265 1.63 -9.90 -12.14
C TYR A 265 0.66 -10.64 -13.05
N ASP A 266 1.20 -11.24 -14.09
CA ASP A 266 0.52 -12.30 -14.84
C ASP A 266 0.68 -13.62 -14.06
N ALA A 267 -0.36 -14.04 -13.36
CA ALA A 267 -0.31 -15.19 -12.46
C ALA A 267 0.07 -16.49 -13.17
N ALA A 268 -0.34 -16.67 -14.42
CA ALA A 268 -0.07 -17.87 -15.21
C ALA A 268 1.39 -17.90 -15.71
N ARG A 269 1.87 -16.78 -16.29
CA ARG A 269 3.20 -16.68 -16.89
C ARG A 269 4.31 -16.55 -15.85
N GLN A 270 4.05 -15.84 -14.75
CA GLN A 270 5.06 -15.52 -13.73
C GLN A 270 4.99 -16.45 -12.50
N ASN A 271 4.08 -17.41 -12.46
CA ASN A 271 3.93 -18.42 -11.41
C ASN A 271 3.80 -17.81 -9.98
N VAL A 272 3.04 -16.74 -9.85
CA VAL A 272 2.82 -16.05 -8.56
C VAL A 272 1.62 -16.59 -7.77
N LYS A 273 0.94 -17.63 -8.27
CA LYS A 273 -0.21 -18.30 -7.65
C LYS A 273 -1.39 -17.35 -7.43
N SER A 274 -1.64 -16.91 -6.19
CA SER A 274 -2.77 -16.03 -5.87
C SER A 274 -2.50 -14.54 -6.16
N GLY A 275 -1.35 -14.19 -6.74
CA GLY A 275 -1.01 -12.80 -7.08
C GLY A 275 0.08 -12.20 -6.19
N GLY A 276 0.21 -10.88 -6.21
CA GLY A 276 1.18 -10.13 -5.46
C GLY A 276 0.78 -9.90 -3.99
N SER A 277 1.76 -9.61 -3.16
CA SER A 277 1.61 -9.21 -1.75
C SER A 277 2.71 -8.23 -1.34
N GLY A 278 2.55 -7.66 -0.16
CA GLY A 278 3.53 -6.78 0.46
C GLY A 278 3.22 -5.28 0.33
N PRO A 279 3.76 -4.46 1.23
CA PRO A 279 3.54 -3.00 1.19
C PRO A 279 4.15 -2.36 -0.07
N GLY A 280 5.19 -2.95 -0.65
CA GLY A 280 5.73 -2.55 -1.94
C GLY A 280 4.78 -2.84 -3.10
N CYS A 281 3.95 -3.90 -3.02
CA CYS A 281 2.96 -4.23 -4.04
C CYS A 281 1.93 -3.11 -4.21
N CYS A 282 1.20 -2.80 -3.16
CA CYS A 282 0.14 -1.79 -3.20
C CYS A 282 0.71 -0.38 -3.43
N ALA A 283 1.89 -0.06 -2.87
CA ALA A 283 2.54 1.23 -3.07
C ALA A 283 2.99 1.45 -4.51
N ALA A 284 3.59 0.44 -5.15
CA ALA A 284 4.01 0.54 -6.55
C ALA A 284 2.80 0.68 -7.48
N VAL A 285 1.73 -0.09 -7.27
CA VAL A 285 0.50 0.04 -8.07
C VAL A 285 -0.18 1.39 -7.81
N LEU A 286 -0.22 1.87 -6.57
CA LEU A 286 -0.73 3.21 -6.27
C LEU A 286 0.05 4.26 -7.07
N CYS A 287 1.38 4.29 -6.93
CA CYS A 287 2.23 5.32 -7.51
C CYS A 287 2.38 5.22 -9.04
N GLY A 288 2.46 4.00 -9.60
CA GLY A 288 2.64 3.80 -11.04
C GLY A 288 1.32 3.77 -11.83
N HIS A 289 0.25 3.23 -11.23
CA HIS A 289 -0.98 2.93 -11.96
C HIS A 289 -2.17 3.83 -11.56
N ILE A 290 -2.45 3.96 -10.25
CA ILE A 290 -3.67 4.62 -9.78
C ILE A 290 -3.53 6.15 -9.87
N LEU A 291 -2.46 6.71 -9.28
CA LEU A 291 -2.25 8.16 -9.23
C LEU A 291 -2.14 8.77 -10.64
N PRO A 292 -1.37 8.19 -11.59
CA PRO A 292 -1.34 8.73 -12.97
C PRO A 292 -2.73 8.73 -13.65
N ARG A 293 -3.63 7.79 -13.32
CA ARG A 293 -4.99 7.77 -13.86
C ARG A 293 -5.88 8.86 -13.28
N LEU A 294 -5.70 9.19 -12.01
CA LEU A 294 -6.35 10.32 -11.38
C LEU A 294 -5.83 11.65 -11.93
N GLU A 295 -4.51 11.79 -12.10
CA GLU A 295 -3.87 13.01 -12.63
C GLU A 295 -4.33 13.37 -14.04
N ARG A 296 -4.45 12.36 -14.93
CA ARG A 296 -4.92 12.59 -16.33
C ARG A 296 -6.44 12.55 -16.50
N GLY A 297 -7.21 12.48 -15.39
CA GLY A 297 -8.69 12.50 -15.42
C GLY A 297 -9.35 11.20 -15.90
N SER A 298 -8.58 10.09 -16.06
CA SER A 298 -9.18 8.78 -16.37
C SER A 298 -10.00 8.23 -15.21
N TYR A 299 -9.64 8.59 -13.98
CA TYR A 299 -10.43 8.45 -12.76
C TYR A 299 -10.63 9.82 -12.14
N ARG A 300 -11.78 10.04 -11.53
CA ARG A 300 -12.10 11.21 -10.73
C ARG A 300 -12.07 10.91 -9.24
N ARG A 301 -12.55 9.73 -8.85
CA ARG A 301 -12.64 9.30 -7.45
C ARG A 301 -12.29 7.83 -7.30
N VAL A 302 -11.36 7.53 -6.42
CA VAL A 302 -10.90 6.17 -6.13
C VAL A 302 -10.87 5.95 -4.63
N LEU A 303 -11.28 4.77 -4.16
CA LEU A 303 -10.95 4.28 -2.84
C LEU A 303 -9.72 3.38 -2.94
N PHE A 304 -8.73 3.63 -2.10
CA PHE A 304 -7.54 2.81 -1.95
C PHE A 304 -7.52 2.21 -0.55
N ILE A 305 -7.61 0.87 -0.46
CA ILE A 305 -7.72 0.09 0.77
C ILE A 305 -6.51 -0.82 0.86
N ALA A 306 -5.46 -0.40 1.55
CA ALA A 306 -4.31 -1.27 1.78
C ALA A 306 -4.61 -2.23 2.94
N THR A 307 -4.21 -3.49 2.77
CA THR A 307 -4.52 -4.60 3.67
C THR A 307 -3.26 -5.16 4.29
N GLY A 308 -3.31 -5.61 5.54
CA GLY A 308 -2.16 -6.14 6.26
C GLY A 308 -2.50 -7.33 7.14
N ALA A 309 -1.71 -8.40 7.04
CA ALA A 309 -1.73 -9.53 7.94
C ALA A 309 -0.71 -9.28 9.06
N LEU A 310 -1.20 -9.14 10.30
CA LEU A 310 -0.39 -8.76 11.45
C LEU A 310 0.18 -10.02 12.14
N MET A 311 1.17 -10.63 11.50
CA MET A 311 1.82 -11.82 12.02
C MET A 311 3.32 -11.61 12.19
N SER A 312 3.91 -12.40 13.07
CA SER A 312 5.35 -12.52 13.25
C SER A 312 5.76 -13.99 13.22
N GLN A 313 7.05 -14.23 13.03
CA GLN A 313 7.60 -15.58 13.17
C GLN A 313 7.30 -16.19 14.54
N THR A 314 7.34 -15.38 15.59
CA THR A 314 7.04 -15.81 16.96
C THR A 314 5.60 -16.28 17.09
N THR A 315 4.63 -15.48 16.68
CA THR A 315 3.20 -15.82 16.77
C THR A 315 2.85 -17.03 15.92
N PHE A 316 3.47 -17.16 14.73
CA PHE A 316 3.32 -18.35 13.90
C PHE A 316 3.82 -19.62 14.60
N LEU A 317 5.02 -19.59 15.19
CA LEU A 317 5.59 -20.73 15.94
C LEU A 317 4.75 -21.08 17.19
N GLN A 318 4.09 -20.12 17.78
CA GLN A 318 3.14 -20.29 18.89
C GLN A 318 1.76 -20.80 18.44
N LYS A 319 1.55 -20.97 17.12
CA LYS A 319 0.29 -21.43 16.51
C LYS A 319 -0.90 -20.49 16.75
N GLU A 320 -0.60 -19.19 16.90
CA GLU A 320 -1.62 -18.17 16.98
C GLU A 320 -2.32 -17.96 15.64
N SER A 321 -3.49 -17.36 15.65
CA SER A 321 -4.18 -16.89 14.44
C SER A 321 -3.47 -15.70 13.83
N ILE A 322 -3.84 -15.34 12.61
CA ILE A 322 -3.32 -14.20 11.87
C ILE A 322 -4.35 -13.06 11.93
N PRO A 323 -4.26 -12.13 12.89
CA PRO A 323 -5.09 -10.95 12.87
C PRO A 323 -4.75 -10.08 11.67
N ALA A 324 -5.73 -9.38 11.14
CA ALA A 324 -5.55 -8.53 9.98
C ALA A 324 -6.10 -7.12 10.22
N ILE A 325 -5.60 -6.17 9.47
CA ILE A 325 -6.05 -4.78 9.48
C ILE A 325 -6.14 -4.25 8.04
N ALA A 326 -6.98 -3.26 7.82
CA ALA A 326 -7.00 -2.53 6.56
C ALA A 326 -7.23 -1.05 6.82
N HIS A 327 -6.49 -0.19 6.11
CA HIS A 327 -6.70 1.26 6.14
C HIS A 327 -7.16 1.73 4.76
N LEU A 328 -8.01 2.74 4.74
CA LEU A 328 -8.63 3.27 3.53
C LEU A 328 -8.34 4.75 3.39
N VAL A 329 -8.03 5.20 2.17
CA VAL A 329 -8.03 6.61 1.79
C VAL A 329 -8.90 6.83 0.55
N GLU A 330 -9.67 7.94 0.55
CA GLU A 330 -10.38 8.42 -0.64
C GLU A 330 -9.47 9.39 -1.40
N LEU A 331 -9.21 9.07 -2.66
CA LEU A 331 -8.39 9.86 -3.57
C LEU A 331 -9.26 10.55 -4.62
N ARG A 332 -8.99 11.84 -4.88
CA ARG A 332 -9.70 12.64 -5.89
C ARG A 332 -8.72 13.25 -6.88
N GLY A 333 -9.06 13.15 -8.17
CA GLY A 333 -8.29 13.78 -9.22
C GLY A 333 -8.29 15.33 -9.11
N PRO A 334 -7.31 16.03 -9.75
CA PRO A 334 -7.14 17.48 -9.64
C PRO A 334 -8.37 18.30 -10.01
N GLU A 335 -9.19 17.83 -10.96
CA GLU A 335 -10.44 18.51 -11.36
C GLU A 335 -11.49 18.57 -10.25
N CYS A 336 -11.44 17.60 -9.32
CA CYS A 336 -12.33 17.56 -8.16
C CYS A 336 -11.80 18.41 -6.99
N THR A 337 -10.53 18.76 -6.98
CA THR A 337 -9.89 19.56 -5.93
C THR A 337 -10.04 21.07 -6.17
N ALA A 338 -10.23 21.49 -7.43
CA ALA A 338 -10.35 22.92 -7.81
C ALA A 338 -11.70 23.59 -7.48
N ARG A 339 -12.69 22.84 -6.98
CA ARG A 339 -14.06 23.31 -6.73
C ARG A 339 -14.42 23.40 -5.24
N GLY A 340 -13.44 23.30 -4.34
CA GLY A 340 -13.65 23.37 -2.89
C GLY A 340 -13.28 24.72 -2.25
#